data_66f491760639ec51e30c0c9516ef0bb2
#
_entry.id   66f491760639ec51e30c0c9516ef0bb2
#
_cell.length_a   1.000
_cell.length_b   1.000
_cell.length_c   1.000
_cell.angle_alpha   90.00
_cell.angle_beta   90.00
_cell.angle_gamma   90.00
#
_symmetry.space_group_name_H-M   'P 1'
#
loop_
_entity.id
_entity.type
_entity.pdbx_description
1 polymer ?
#
loop_
_entity_poly.entity_id
_entity_poly.type
_entity_poly.pdbx_seq_one_letter_code
_entity_poly.pdbx_strand_id
1 'polypeptide(L)'
;MPIDSKDGEFFHDDYGQWSTVTLLPSMLTDPFKIFFDQYLERLGMLDRLFVEPDGSFVWRGVHDSLEWQVDGNAVERLQRVQMVELKGTCTEAGFDQLLKALEWPATVPVVQLVRAGAFLKLSTFRLHAKAFAEGSTDKRL
;
A
#
# COMPACT_ATOMS: atom_id res chain seq x y z
N MET A 1 6.34 -10.41 16.23
CA MET A 1 6.37 -11.70 15.50
C MET A 1 7.03 -11.50 14.17
N PRO A 2 8.08 -12.21 13.87
CA PRO A 2 8.70 -12.08 12.56
C PRO A 2 7.77 -12.55 11.46
N ILE A 3 7.88 -11.91 10.31
CA ILE A 3 7.20 -12.36 9.11
C ILE A 3 7.92 -13.63 8.65
N ASP A 4 7.15 -14.69 8.53
CA ASP A 4 7.69 -15.96 8.10
C ASP A 4 7.75 -15.97 6.57
N SER A 5 8.95 -15.82 6.03
CA SER A 5 9.17 -15.94 4.59
C SER A 5 9.68 -17.33 4.30
N LYS A 6 8.95 -18.08 3.51
CA LYS A 6 9.39 -19.39 3.10
C LYS A 6 10.30 -19.26 1.89
N ASP A 7 11.54 -19.71 2.05
CA ASP A 7 12.48 -19.71 0.96
C ASP A 7 11.94 -20.57 -0.20
N GLY A 8 11.99 -20.04 -1.39
CA GLY A 8 11.52 -20.75 -2.57
C GLY A 8 10.05 -20.56 -2.89
N GLU A 9 9.27 -19.88 -2.05
CA GLU A 9 7.90 -19.53 -2.42
C GLU A 9 7.90 -18.23 -3.20
N PHE A 10 7.33 -18.30 -4.40
CA PHE A 10 7.29 -17.17 -5.30
C PHE A 10 5.91 -17.04 -5.93
N PHE A 11 5.57 -15.83 -6.28
CA PHE A 11 4.43 -15.50 -7.10
C PHE A 11 4.93 -15.10 -8.49
N HIS A 12 4.32 -15.63 -9.53
CA HIS A 12 4.66 -15.31 -10.92
C HIS A 12 3.52 -14.56 -11.58
N ASP A 13 3.86 -13.52 -12.29
CA ASP A 13 2.90 -12.78 -13.13
C ASP A 13 3.58 -12.32 -14.43
N ASP A 14 2.90 -11.50 -15.20
CA ASP A 14 3.42 -10.99 -16.48
C ASP A 14 4.63 -10.07 -16.29
N TYR A 15 4.94 -9.65 -15.08
CA TYR A 15 6.00 -8.69 -14.79
C TYR A 15 7.22 -9.31 -14.15
N GLY A 16 7.14 -10.58 -13.76
CA GLY A 16 8.30 -11.28 -13.20
C GLY A 16 7.95 -12.30 -12.13
N GLN A 17 8.97 -12.66 -11.37
CA GLN A 17 8.88 -13.59 -10.27
C GLN A 17 9.17 -12.85 -8.98
N TRP A 18 8.29 -13.02 -7.99
CA TRP A 18 8.31 -12.21 -6.76
C TRP A 18 8.29 -13.12 -5.54
N SER A 19 9.20 -12.90 -4.60
CA SER A 19 9.17 -13.66 -3.34
C SER A 19 7.98 -13.21 -2.49
N THR A 20 7.31 -14.19 -1.88
CA THR A 20 6.15 -13.94 -1.05
C THR A 20 6.48 -14.16 0.42
N VAL A 21 5.60 -13.68 1.29
CA VAL A 21 5.67 -13.95 2.72
C VAL A 21 4.40 -14.65 3.15
N THR A 22 4.52 -15.49 4.18
CA THR A 22 3.38 -16.14 4.81
C THR A 22 3.10 -15.44 6.13
N LEU A 23 1.86 -15.03 6.34
CA LEU A 23 1.46 -14.37 7.57
C LEU A 23 0.67 -15.33 8.44
N LEU A 24 0.92 -15.27 9.76
CA LEU A 24 0.08 -15.95 10.73
C LEU A 24 -1.29 -15.26 10.77
N PRO A 25 -2.38 -16.00 11.07
CA PRO A 25 -3.71 -15.38 11.16
C PRO A 25 -3.77 -14.20 12.13
N SER A 26 -3.05 -14.25 13.24
CA SER A 26 -3.01 -13.13 14.19
C SER A 26 -2.42 -11.87 13.56
N MET A 27 -1.47 -12.00 12.66
CA MET A 27 -0.84 -10.85 11.99
C MET A 27 -1.79 -10.16 11.01
N LEU A 28 -2.76 -10.90 10.47
CA LEU A 28 -3.77 -10.35 9.57
C LEU A 28 -4.78 -9.48 10.30
N THR A 29 -4.94 -9.69 11.60
CA THR A 29 -5.92 -8.96 12.42
C THR A 29 -5.27 -7.94 13.34
N ASP A 30 -3.95 -7.99 13.53
CA ASP A 30 -3.25 -7.03 14.38
C ASP A 30 -3.22 -5.65 13.70
N PRO A 31 -3.76 -4.62 14.37
CA PRO A 31 -3.76 -3.28 13.78
C PRO A 31 -2.39 -2.63 13.88
N PHE A 32 -2.21 -1.60 13.06
CA PHE A 32 -1.09 -0.67 13.22
C PHE A 32 -1.17 0.02 14.59
N LYS A 33 -0.07 0.56 15.06
CA LYS A 33 -0.04 1.26 16.35
C LYS A 33 -0.75 2.61 16.30
N ILE A 34 -0.82 3.24 15.13
CA ILE A 34 -1.43 4.54 14.99
C ILE A 34 -2.94 4.48 15.20
N PHE A 35 -3.48 5.47 15.90
CA PHE A 35 -4.92 5.61 16.06
C PHE A 35 -5.57 5.99 14.74
N PHE A 36 -6.78 5.47 14.53
CA PHE A 36 -7.53 5.70 13.31
C PHE A 36 -7.75 7.19 13.04
N ASP A 37 -8.24 7.93 14.05
CA ASP A 37 -8.50 9.35 13.90
C ASP A 37 -7.21 10.13 13.60
N GLN A 38 -6.10 9.74 14.19
CA GLN A 38 -4.82 10.39 13.95
C GLN A 38 -4.36 10.15 12.51
N TYR A 39 -4.56 8.96 11.99
CA TYR A 39 -4.23 8.65 10.61
C TYR A 39 -5.05 9.49 9.63
N LEU A 40 -6.37 9.60 9.87
CA LEU A 40 -7.23 10.44 9.03
C LEU A 40 -6.80 11.91 9.08
N GLU A 41 -6.39 12.40 10.25
CA GLU A 41 -5.89 13.77 10.38
C GLU A 41 -4.62 13.97 9.54
N ARG A 42 -3.69 13.02 9.58
CA ARG A 42 -2.48 13.07 8.76
C ARG A 42 -2.77 13.01 7.27
N LEU A 43 -3.71 12.16 6.86
CA LEU A 43 -4.14 12.10 5.47
C LEU A 43 -4.70 13.44 5.01
N GLY A 44 -5.50 14.09 5.85
CA GLY A 44 -6.09 15.37 5.53
C GLY A 44 -5.08 16.50 5.36
N MET A 45 -3.85 16.33 5.81
CA MET A 45 -2.77 17.29 5.61
C MET A 45 -2.10 17.18 4.25
N LEU A 46 -2.34 16.09 3.52
CA LEU A 46 -1.77 15.90 2.20
C LEU A 46 -2.54 16.75 1.18
N ASP A 47 -1.78 17.42 0.31
CA ASP A 47 -2.37 18.29 -0.69
C ASP A 47 -3.24 17.49 -1.66
N ARG A 48 -4.45 17.98 -1.92
CA ARG A 48 -5.44 17.37 -2.82
C ARG A 48 -5.95 16.01 -2.35
N LEU A 49 -5.83 15.72 -1.08
CA LEU A 49 -6.42 14.53 -0.50
C LEU A 49 -7.69 14.92 0.25
N PHE A 50 -8.78 14.23 -0.07
CA PHE A 50 -10.08 14.42 0.58
C PHE A 50 -10.43 13.15 1.34
N VAL A 51 -10.53 13.25 2.65
CA VAL A 51 -10.78 12.13 3.55
C VAL A 51 -12.11 12.31 4.26
N GLU A 52 -12.87 11.20 4.36
CA GLU A 52 -14.14 11.15 5.06
C GLU A 52 -13.97 10.50 6.43
N PRO A 53 -14.88 10.78 7.38
CA PRO A 53 -14.78 10.21 8.72
C PRO A 53 -14.86 8.68 8.78
N ASP A 54 -15.41 8.03 7.76
CA ASP A 54 -15.48 6.57 7.68
C ASP A 54 -14.18 5.92 7.24
N GLY A 55 -13.15 6.72 6.89
CA GLY A 55 -11.85 6.23 6.46
C GLY A 55 -11.66 6.20 4.95
N SER A 56 -12.69 6.45 4.18
CA SER A 56 -12.56 6.52 2.72
C SER A 56 -11.87 7.84 2.33
N PHE A 57 -11.06 7.78 1.28
CA PHE A 57 -10.41 8.99 0.78
C PHE A 57 -10.12 8.90 -0.71
N VAL A 58 -9.97 10.07 -1.31
CA VAL A 58 -9.55 10.21 -2.70
C VAL A 58 -8.38 11.18 -2.72
N TRP A 59 -7.30 10.77 -3.36
CA TRP A 59 -6.10 11.59 -3.48
C TRP A 59 -5.71 11.75 -4.93
N ARG A 60 -5.50 12.98 -5.37
CA ARG A 60 -5.18 13.30 -6.76
C ARG A 60 -3.88 14.06 -6.84
N GLY A 61 -3.17 13.87 -7.94
CA GLY A 61 -1.96 14.62 -8.21
C GLY A 61 -1.63 14.64 -9.70
N VAL A 62 -0.54 15.33 -10.01
CA VAL A 62 -0.04 15.43 -11.37
C VAL A 62 1.45 15.17 -11.36
N HIS A 63 1.93 14.37 -12.31
CA HIS A 63 3.35 14.11 -12.49
C HIS A 63 3.64 14.07 -13.98
N ASP A 64 4.58 14.89 -14.44
CA ASP A 64 4.93 15.02 -15.88
C ASP A 64 3.69 15.22 -16.76
N SER A 65 2.82 16.14 -16.36
CA SER A 65 1.56 16.48 -17.04
C SER A 65 0.53 15.34 -17.07
N LEU A 66 0.79 14.23 -16.37
CA LEU A 66 -0.15 13.13 -16.26
C LEU A 66 -0.82 13.18 -14.89
N GLU A 67 -2.15 13.12 -14.90
CA GLU A 67 -2.94 13.04 -13.67
C GLU A 67 -2.91 11.63 -13.12
N TRP A 68 -2.86 11.53 -11.79
CA TRP A 68 -3.00 10.27 -11.11
C TRP A 68 -4.02 10.39 -9.98
N GLN A 69 -4.61 9.26 -9.62
CA GLN A 69 -5.61 9.21 -8.56
C GLN A 69 -5.49 7.90 -7.80
N VAL A 70 -5.59 8.03 -6.48
CA VAL A 70 -5.69 6.88 -5.57
C VAL A 70 -7.01 7.00 -4.83
N ASP A 71 -7.80 5.94 -4.89
CA ASP A 71 -8.97 5.75 -4.04
C ASP A 71 -8.54 4.84 -2.89
N GLY A 72 -8.74 5.31 -1.68
CA GLY A 72 -8.31 4.59 -0.50
C GLY A 72 -9.43 4.39 0.50
N ASN A 73 -9.23 3.41 1.36
CA ASN A 73 -10.13 3.15 2.48
C ASN A 73 -9.33 2.62 3.66
N ALA A 74 -9.27 3.40 4.72
CA ALA A 74 -8.66 2.97 5.97
C ALA A 74 -9.70 2.20 6.78
N VAL A 75 -9.33 1.01 7.25
CA VAL A 75 -10.22 0.15 8.03
C VAL A 75 -9.80 0.20 9.49
N GLU A 76 -10.77 0.47 10.37
CA GLU A 76 -10.54 0.59 11.80
C GLU A 76 -10.70 -0.76 12.50
N ARG A 77 -9.83 -1.00 13.49
CA ARG A 77 -10.00 -2.08 14.46
C ARG A 77 -9.46 -1.60 15.81
N LEU A 78 -10.29 -1.67 16.84
CA LEU A 78 -9.90 -1.27 18.20
C LEU A 78 -9.34 0.15 18.23
N GLN A 79 -9.98 1.07 17.50
CA GLN A 79 -9.61 2.49 17.38
C GLN A 79 -8.29 2.74 16.65
N ARG A 80 -7.68 1.71 16.09
CA ARG A 80 -6.42 1.80 15.33
C ARG A 80 -6.68 1.47 13.87
N VAL A 81 -5.71 1.78 13.03
CA VAL A 81 -5.77 1.39 11.62
C VAL A 81 -5.42 -0.09 11.52
N GLN A 82 -6.35 -0.89 11.02
CA GLN A 82 -6.09 -2.31 10.77
C GLN A 82 -5.39 -2.52 9.42
N MET A 83 -5.91 -1.88 8.40
CA MET A 83 -5.33 -1.95 7.06
C MET A 83 -5.77 -0.73 6.26
N VAL A 84 -5.09 -0.49 5.15
CA VAL A 84 -5.47 0.54 4.19
C VAL A 84 -5.57 -0.13 2.83
N GLU A 85 -6.74 -0.03 2.22
CA GLU A 85 -6.96 -0.50 0.87
C GLU A 85 -6.72 0.64 -0.09
N LEU A 86 -5.96 0.38 -1.15
CA LEU A 86 -5.63 1.38 -2.16
C LEU A 86 -5.96 0.85 -3.55
N LYS A 87 -6.53 1.72 -4.37
CA LYS A 87 -6.82 1.42 -5.77
C LYS A 87 -6.48 2.64 -6.60
N GLY A 88 -5.73 2.43 -7.67
CA GLY A 88 -5.35 3.51 -8.56
C GLY A 88 -3.85 3.58 -8.75
N THR A 89 -3.37 4.77 -9.05
CA THR A 89 -1.96 5.00 -9.30
C THR A 89 -1.49 6.27 -8.61
N CYS A 90 -0.22 6.29 -8.22
CA CYS A 90 0.45 7.48 -7.71
C CYS A 90 1.93 7.37 -7.99
N THR A 91 2.66 8.45 -7.71
CA THR A 91 4.11 8.43 -7.79
C THR A 91 4.69 7.66 -6.59
N GLU A 92 5.96 7.23 -6.73
CA GLU A 92 6.66 6.61 -5.60
C GLU A 92 6.75 7.58 -4.42
N ALA A 93 7.04 8.85 -4.69
CA ALA A 93 7.07 9.86 -3.63
C ALA A 93 5.72 10.01 -2.94
N GLY A 94 4.62 9.93 -3.70
CA GLY A 94 3.27 9.95 -3.15
C GLY A 94 3.02 8.75 -2.26
N PHE A 95 3.40 7.56 -2.73
CA PHE A 95 3.27 6.35 -1.92
C PHE A 95 4.05 6.46 -0.62
N ASP A 96 5.25 7.03 -0.66
CA ASP A 96 6.03 7.29 0.56
C ASP A 96 5.28 8.17 1.56
N GLN A 97 4.55 9.18 1.07
CA GLN A 97 3.75 10.04 1.94
C GLN A 97 2.62 9.28 2.62
N LEU A 98 1.96 8.37 1.91
CA LEU A 98 0.94 7.51 2.51
C LEU A 98 1.56 6.61 3.58
N LEU A 99 2.74 6.06 3.32
CA LEU A 99 3.44 5.23 4.29
C LEU A 99 3.87 6.01 5.52
N LYS A 100 4.36 7.24 5.34
CA LYS A 100 4.77 8.10 6.46
C LYS A 100 3.57 8.44 7.36
N ALA A 101 2.39 8.58 6.79
CA ALA A 101 1.19 8.76 7.58
C ALA A 101 0.91 7.56 8.49
N LEU A 102 1.36 6.36 8.09
CA LEU A 102 1.31 5.13 8.90
C LEU A 102 2.55 4.93 9.78
N GLU A 103 3.37 5.96 9.92
CA GLU A 103 4.58 5.97 10.73
C GLU A 103 5.77 5.22 10.13
N TRP A 104 5.77 4.99 8.81
CA TRP A 104 6.96 4.48 8.12
C TRP A 104 8.10 5.53 8.20
N PRO A 105 9.34 5.17 8.39
CA PRO A 105 9.91 3.81 8.38
C PRO A 105 9.92 3.10 9.74
N ALA A 106 9.45 3.72 10.81
CA ALA A 106 9.39 3.05 12.11
C ALA A 106 8.48 1.82 12.06
N THR A 107 7.39 1.93 11.32
CA THR A 107 6.48 0.82 11.02
C THR A 107 6.62 0.47 9.54
N VAL A 108 6.87 -0.80 9.24
CA VAL A 108 7.00 -1.26 7.86
C VAL A 108 5.85 -2.22 7.56
N PRO A 109 4.88 -1.81 6.72
CA PRO A 109 3.73 -2.66 6.42
C PRO A 109 4.10 -3.78 5.44
N VAL A 110 3.31 -4.84 5.48
CA VAL A 110 3.28 -5.87 4.45
C VAL A 110 2.21 -5.47 3.44
N VAL A 111 2.44 -5.72 2.18
CA VAL A 111 1.54 -5.35 1.10
C VAL A 111 0.91 -6.60 0.50
N GLN A 112 -0.41 -6.59 0.34
CA GLN A 112 -1.12 -7.65 -0.36
C GLN A 112 -1.48 -7.20 -1.77
N LEU A 113 -1.12 -8.02 -2.75
CA LEU A 113 -1.66 -7.89 -4.10
C LEU A 113 -3.00 -8.62 -4.09
N VAL A 114 -4.09 -7.85 -4.00
CA VAL A 114 -5.41 -8.39 -3.67
C VAL A 114 -5.87 -9.45 -4.66
N ARG A 115 -5.73 -9.18 -5.96
CA ARG A 115 -6.18 -10.13 -7.00
C ARG A 115 -5.42 -11.45 -6.97
N ALA A 116 -4.15 -11.40 -6.62
CA ALA A 116 -3.31 -12.60 -6.56
C ALA A 116 -3.39 -13.28 -5.19
N GLY A 117 -3.88 -12.57 -4.17
CA GLY A 117 -3.85 -13.05 -2.80
C GLY A 117 -2.44 -13.18 -2.24
N ALA A 118 -1.46 -12.57 -2.85
CA ALA A 118 -0.06 -12.70 -2.46
C ALA A 118 0.36 -11.56 -1.53
N PHE A 119 1.05 -11.92 -0.45
CA PHE A 119 1.62 -10.94 0.48
C PHE A 119 3.10 -10.74 0.17
N LEU A 120 3.52 -9.49 0.05
CA LEU A 120 4.88 -9.11 -0.28
C LEU A 120 5.47 -8.23 0.81
N LYS A 121 6.78 -8.35 1.03
CA LYS A 121 7.50 -7.32 1.79
C LYS A 121 7.40 -6.00 1.02
N LEU A 122 7.46 -4.90 1.74
CA LEU A 122 7.39 -3.57 1.12
C LEU A 122 8.44 -3.40 0.02
N SER A 123 9.67 -3.82 0.25
CA SER A 123 10.73 -3.72 -0.75
C SER A 123 10.42 -4.52 -2.02
N THR A 124 9.86 -5.70 -1.87
CA THR A 124 9.44 -6.52 -3.01
C THR A 124 8.28 -5.87 -3.76
N PHE A 125 7.31 -5.31 -3.02
CA PHE A 125 6.20 -4.58 -3.63
C PHE A 125 6.69 -3.41 -4.48
N ARG A 126 7.67 -2.64 -4.00
CA ARG A 126 8.21 -1.52 -4.77
C ARG A 126 8.82 -1.96 -6.09
N LEU A 127 9.53 -3.10 -6.11
CA LEU A 127 10.06 -3.66 -7.34
C LEU A 127 8.95 -4.13 -8.28
N HIS A 128 7.91 -4.74 -7.73
CA HIS A 128 6.73 -5.15 -8.50
C HIS A 128 6.03 -3.94 -9.13
N ALA A 129 5.82 -2.88 -8.36
CA ALA A 129 5.16 -1.68 -8.83
C ALA A 129 5.96 -1.04 -9.97
N LYS A 130 7.28 -1.02 -9.86
CA LYS A 130 8.15 -0.50 -10.90
C LYS A 130 8.05 -1.33 -12.19
N ALA A 131 8.11 -2.65 -12.07
CA ALA A 131 7.99 -3.56 -13.22
C ALA A 131 6.62 -3.43 -13.88
N PHE A 132 5.56 -3.28 -13.08
CA PHE A 132 4.21 -3.06 -13.59
C PHE A 132 4.13 -1.77 -14.41
N ALA A 133 4.69 -0.67 -13.91
CA ALA A 133 4.68 0.61 -14.60
C ALA A 133 5.46 0.53 -15.92
N GLU A 134 6.63 -0.11 -15.92
CA GLU A 134 7.45 -0.29 -17.12
C GLU A 134 6.74 -1.19 -18.14
N GLY A 135 6.15 -2.30 -17.69
CA GLY A 135 5.40 -3.21 -18.55
C GLY A 135 4.18 -2.55 -19.17
N SER A 136 3.45 -1.74 -18.40
CA SER A 136 2.29 -1.02 -18.91
C SER A 136 2.70 0.01 -19.97
N THR A 137 3.84 0.65 -19.77
CA THR A 137 4.37 1.60 -20.75
C THR A 137 4.76 0.89 -22.05
N ASP A 138 5.44 -0.24 -21.94
CA ASP A 138 5.85 -1.04 -23.08
C ASP A 138 4.66 -1.54 -23.89
N LYS A 139 3.58 -1.93 -23.20
CA LYS A 139 2.38 -2.42 -23.87
C LYS A 139 1.64 -1.35 -24.65
N ARG A 140 1.89 -0.09 -24.39
CA ARG A 140 1.27 1.03 -25.12
C ARG A 140 1.99 1.39 -26.40
N LEU A 141 3.18 0.89 -26.54
CA LEU A 141 3.97 1.11 -27.73
C LEU A 141 3.56 0.12 -28.82
#